data_4430e6a5b8d9e42e0925c4479ff2e4e3
#
_entry.id   4430e6a5b8d9e42e0925c4479ff2e4e3
#
_cell.length_a   1.000
_cell.length_b   1.000
_cell.length_c   1.000
_cell.angle_alpha   90.00
_cell.angle_beta   90.00
_cell.angle_gamma   90.00
#
_symmetry.space_group_name_H-M   'P 1'
#
loop_
_entity.id
_entity.type
_entity.pdbx_description
1 polymer ?
#
loop_
_entity_poly.entity_id
_entity_poly.type
_entity_poly.pdbx_seq_one_letter_code
_entity_poly.pdbx_strand_id
1 'polypeptide(L)'
;MIGRGPNYATAFEASLKIKELAGVAAEPASPADFLHGPVAMLDPGFPLLAILPPGPTGSAVRDVLEAAHGRAAAVTVIAGDDYSAAPGDRVMSLEPGPEWLSPVCAVVPAQLLAVGAAERRGLDADRPAGLQKVTRTA
;
A
#
# COMPACT_ATOMS: atom_id res chain seq x y z
N MET A 1 1.93 2.66 4.14
CA MET A 1 0.81 2.30 3.24
C MET A 1 -0.19 3.44 3.24
N ILE A 2 -0.43 4.07 2.09
CA ILE A 2 -1.30 5.26 2.01
C ILE A 2 -2.60 4.90 1.32
N GLY A 3 -3.73 5.22 1.97
CA GLY A 3 -5.06 5.06 1.41
C GLY A 3 -6.02 6.14 1.92
N ARG A 4 -7.04 6.49 1.13
CA ARG A 4 -8.05 7.49 1.47
C ARG A 4 -9.45 6.99 1.16
N GLY A 5 -10.45 7.47 1.91
CA GLY A 5 -11.84 7.07 1.72
C GLY A 5 -12.01 5.55 1.84
N PRO A 6 -12.70 4.90 0.90
CA PRO A 6 -12.87 3.44 0.91
C PRO A 6 -11.56 2.68 0.92
N ASN A 7 -10.52 3.17 0.23
CA ASN A 7 -9.20 2.52 0.18
C ASN A 7 -8.33 2.71 1.43
N TYR A 8 -8.80 3.41 2.44
CA TYR A 8 -8.14 3.40 3.75
C TYR A 8 -8.17 2.00 4.35
N ALA A 9 -9.29 1.28 4.19
CA ALA A 9 -9.40 -0.13 4.58
C ALA A 9 -8.40 -1.02 3.83
N THR A 10 -8.19 -0.77 2.52
CA THR A 10 -7.19 -1.50 1.73
C THR A 10 -5.76 -1.25 2.24
N ALA A 11 -5.45 -0.03 2.67
CA ALA A 11 -4.14 0.27 3.27
C ALA A 11 -3.92 -0.51 4.59
N PHE A 12 -4.96 -0.69 5.41
CA PHE A 12 -4.89 -1.54 6.60
C PHE A 12 -4.64 -3.01 6.25
N GLU A 13 -5.39 -3.55 5.28
CA GLU A 13 -5.21 -4.93 4.84
C GLU A 13 -3.83 -5.16 4.23
N ALA A 14 -3.35 -4.25 3.37
CA ALA A 14 -2.00 -4.31 2.80
C ALA A 14 -0.93 -4.32 3.90
N SER A 15 -1.07 -3.43 4.89
CA SER A 15 -0.18 -3.36 6.04
C SER A 15 -0.19 -4.65 6.86
N LEU A 16 -1.39 -5.20 7.12
CA LEU A 16 -1.55 -6.46 7.83
C LEU A 16 -0.85 -7.61 7.09
N LYS A 17 -1.12 -7.76 5.79
CA LYS A 17 -0.53 -8.84 4.99
C LYS A 17 0.99 -8.75 4.86
N ILE A 18 1.55 -7.56 4.73
CA ILE A 18 3.01 -7.38 4.74
C ILE A 18 3.61 -7.80 6.10
N LYS A 19 2.97 -7.44 7.20
CA LYS A 19 3.42 -7.86 8.54
C LYS A 19 3.33 -9.38 8.72
N GLU A 20 2.19 -9.96 8.35
CA GLU A 20 1.93 -11.39 8.52
C GLU A 20 2.82 -12.27 7.65
N LEU A 21 2.90 -11.96 6.36
CA LEU A 21 3.55 -12.83 5.38
C LEU A 21 5.05 -12.56 5.26
N ALA A 22 5.43 -11.29 5.24
CA ALA A 22 6.81 -10.90 4.98
C ALA A 22 7.59 -10.53 6.27
N GLY A 23 6.94 -10.43 7.42
CA GLY A 23 7.60 -10.05 8.67
C GLY A 23 8.23 -8.65 8.63
N VAL A 24 7.61 -7.73 7.88
CA VAL A 24 8.06 -6.35 7.71
C VAL A 24 7.11 -5.41 8.44
N ALA A 25 7.65 -4.50 9.25
CA ALA A 25 6.85 -3.45 9.86
C ALA A 25 6.23 -2.56 8.78
N ALA A 26 4.93 -2.43 8.78
CA ALA A 26 4.17 -1.64 7.83
C ALA A 26 3.00 -0.97 8.54
N GLU A 27 2.82 0.31 8.30
CA GLU A 27 1.77 1.11 8.94
C GLU A 27 0.85 1.73 7.90
N PRO A 28 -0.48 1.63 8.08
CA PRO A 28 -1.44 2.33 7.25
C PRO A 28 -1.55 3.78 7.72
N ALA A 29 -1.71 4.71 6.78
CA ALA A 29 -1.97 6.11 7.09
C ALA A 29 -2.92 6.73 6.06
N SER A 30 -3.77 7.65 6.52
CA SER A 30 -4.45 8.55 5.61
C SER A 30 -3.46 9.62 5.11
N PRO A 31 -3.68 10.21 3.92
CA PRO A 31 -2.85 11.33 3.46
C PRO A 31 -2.74 12.47 4.49
N ALA A 32 -3.85 12.83 5.13
CA ALA A 32 -3.84 13.88 6.13
C ALA A 32 -2.95 13.54 7.33
N ASP A 33 -3.13 12.36 7.92
CA ASP A 33 -2.33 11.93 9.06
C ASP A 33 -0.85 11.81 8.68
N PHE A 34 -0.57 11.30 7.48
CA PHE A 34 0.80 11.11 7.01
C PHE A 34 1.53 12.44 6.80
N LEU A 35 0.88 13.42 6.18
CA LEU A 35 1.47 14.73 5.91
C LEU A 35 1.66 15.59 7.18
N HIS A 36 0.92 15.31 8.25
CA HIS A 36 1.01 16.05 9.52
C HIS A 36 2.07 15.55 10.51
N GLY A 37 3.01 14.71 10.06
CA GLY A 37 4.11 14.24 10.93
C GLY A 37 4.93 13.15 10.27
N PRO A 38 4.37 11.96 10.01
CA PRO A 38 5.10 10.82 9.43
C PRO A 38 5.82 11.08 8.10
N VAL A 39 5.43 12.11 7.35
CA VAL A 39 6.14 12.58 6.15
C VAL A 39 7.62 12.88 6.42
N ALA A 40 7.98 13.20 7.66
CA ALA A 40 9.36 13.41 8.07
C ALA A 40 10.23 12.14 7.99
N MET A 41 9.60 10.95 7.95
CA MET A 41 10.30 9.66 7.82
C MET A 41 10.74 9.36 6.38
N LEU A 42 10.28 10.14 5.40
CA LEU A 42 10.63 9.94 4.00
C LEU A 42 12.09 10.33 3.77
N ASP A 43 12.90 9.33 3.50
CA ASP A 43 14.30 9.44 3.08
C ASP A 43 14.49 8.76 1.72
N PRO A 44 15.61 8.99 1.02
CA PRO A 44 15.91 8.27 -0.22
C PRO A 44 15.83 6.76 -0.06
N GLY A 45 14.98 6.14 -0.87
CA GLY A 45 14.71 4.70 -0.81
C GLY A 45 13.70 4.25 0.25
N PHE A 46 13.12 5.16 1.04
CA PHE A 46 12.04 4.80 1.98
C PHE A 46 10.87 4.15 1.24
N PRO A 47 10.44 2.92 1.61
CA PRO A 47 9.39 2.22 0.88
C PRO A 47 8.01 2.79 1.19
N LEU A 48 7.33 3.28 0.17
CA LEU A 48 5.98 3.80 0.26
C LEU A 48 5.07 3.08 -0.74
N LEU A 49 3.95 2.52 -0.25
CA LEU A 49 2.87 2.04 -1.09
C LEU A 49 1.70 3.03 -1.01
N ALA A 50 1.26 3.50 -2.17
CA ALA A 50 0.08 4.35 -2.29
C ALA A 50 -1.02 3.67 -3.10
N ILE A 51 -2.26 3.75 -2.63
CA ILE A 51 -3.44 3.29 -3.35
C ILE A 51 -4.14 4.53 -3.90
N LEU A 52 -4.05 4.71 -5.22
CA LEU A 52 -4.58 5.86 -5.94
C LEU A 52 -5.83 5.46 -6.73
N PRO A 53 -7.02 5.56 -6.11
CA PRO A 53 -8.26 5.26 -6.81
C PRO A 53 -8.63 6.38 -7.79
N PRO A 54 -9.46 6.09 -8.79
CA PRO A 54 -10.16 7.12 -9.53
C PRO A 54 -11.10 7.89 -8.59
N GLY A 55 -11.34 9.17 -8.85
CA GLY A 55 -12.32 9.96 -8.12
C GLY A 55 -11.75 10.92 -7.08
N PRO A 56 -12.62 11.51 -6.24
CA PRO A 56 -12.28 12.68 -5.43
C PRO A 56 -11.22 12.42 -4.34
N THR A 57 -11.09 11.18 -3.82
CA THR A 57 -10.10 10.92 -2.78
C THR A 57 -8.68 10.77 -3.33
N GLY A 58 -8.53 10.56 -4.64
CA GLY A 58 -7.23 10.43 -5.30
C GLY A 58 -6.35 11.68 -5.18
N SER A 59 -6.93 12.89 -5.16
CA SER A 59 -6.17 14.13 -5.05
C SER A 59 -5.28 14.15 -3.80
N ALA A 60 -5.83 13.82 -2.64
CA ALA A 60 -5.07 13.80 -1.40
C ALA A 60 -3.93 12.75 -1.41
N VAL A 61 -4.11 11.64 -2.12
CA VAL A 61 -3.02 10.64 -2.30
C VAL A 61 -1.92 11.21 -3.19
N ARG A 62 -2.25 11.99 -4.22
CA ARG A 62 -1.26 12.66 -5.09
C ARG A 62 -0.38 13.63 -4.31
N ASP A 63 -0.91 14.35 -3.32
CA ASP A 63 -0.12 15.23 -2.45
C ASP A 63 0.98 14.45 -1.69
N VAL A 64 0.65 13.24 -1.23
CA VAL A 64 1.65 12.36 -0.59
C VAL A 64 2.68 11.84 -1.60
N LEU A 65 2.26 11.49 -2.81
CA LEU A 65 3.17 11.05 -3.87
C LEU A 65 4.15 12.16 -4.24
N GLU A 66 3.68 13.40 -4.37
CA GLU A 66 4.56 14.56 -4.61
C GLU A 66 5.61 14.72 -3.51
N ALA A 67 5.19 14.64 -2.25
CA ALA A 67 6.11 14.71 -1.11
C ALA A 67 7.13 13.56 -1.11
N ALA A 68 6.70 12.34 -1.50
CA ALA A 68 7.56 11.17 -1.58
C ALA A 68 8.60 11.29 -2.71
N HIS A 69 8.19 11.74 -3.89
CA HIS A 69 9.09 11.99 -5.02
C HIS A 69 10.13 13.09 -4.68
N GLY A 70 9.70 14.18 -4.05
CA GLY A 70 10.59 15.26 -3.61
C GLY A 70 11.66 14.82 -2.61
N ARG A 71 11.50 13.65 -1.99
CA ARG A 71 12.44 13.05 -1.03
C ARG A 71 13.10 11.76 -1.54
N ALA A 72 12.92 11.45 -2.82
CA ALA A 72 13.47 10.26 -3.47
C ALA A 72 13.07 8.93 -2.77
N ALA A 73 11.88 8.85 -2.21
CA ALA A 73 11.35 7.63 -1.64
C ALA A 73 11.16 6.54 -2.72
N ALA A 74 11.20 5.28 -2.33
CA ALA A 74 10.91 4.15 -3.22
C ALA A 74 9.40 3.93 -3.31
N VAL A 75 8.78 4.51 -4.32
CA VAL A 75 7.32 4.56 -4.47
C VAL A 75 6.81 3.34 -5.23
N THR A 76 5.77 2.71 -4.69
CA THR A 76 4.91 1.74 -5.40
C THR A 76 3.49 2.30 -5.38
N VAL A 77 2.82 2.31 -6.53
CA VAL A 77 1.46 2.84 -6.64
C VAL A 77 0.54 1.77 -7.20
N ILE A 78 -0.60 1.56 -6.57
CA ILE A 78 -1.72 0.81 -7.13
C ILE A 78 -2.65 1.85 -7.76
N ALA A 79 -2.68 1.93 -9.08
CA ALA A 79 -3.39 2.98 -9.83
C ALA A 79 -3.95 2.47 -11.14
N GLY A 80 -4.96 3.17 -11.66
CA GLY A 80 -5.48 2.96 -13.00
C GLY A 80 -4.56 3.55 -14.09
N ASP A 81 -4.96 3.34 -15.33
CA ASP A 81 -4.20 3.75 -16.53
C ASP A 81 -4.05 5.28 -16.67
N ASP A 82 -4.84 6.05 -15.93
CA ASP A 82 -4.77 7.52 -15.89
C ASP A 82 -3.63 8.05 -15.01
N TYR A 83 -2.90 7.18 -14.31
CA TYR A 83 -1.75 7.56 -13.54
C TYR A 83 -0.51 7.70 -14.42
N SER A 84 0.04 8.91 -14.45
CA SER A 84 1.33 9.18 -15.08
C SER A 84 2.46 8.94 -14.07
N ALA A 85 3.15 7.80 -14.23
CA ALA A 85 4.21 7.40 -13.32
C ALA A 85 5.42 8.34 -13.38
N ALA A 86 5.96 8.69 -12.22
CA ALA A 86 7.24 9.36 -12.13
C ALA A 86 8.41 8.38 -12.38
N PRO A 87 9.59 8.87 -12.79
CA PRO A 87 10.78 8.02 -12.94
C PRO A 87 11.10 7.27 -11.64
N GLY A 88 11.15 5.95 -11.72
CA GLY A 88 11.43 5.07 -10.56
C GLY A 88 10.20 4.51 -9.86
N ASP A 89 9.00 4.97 -10.18
CA ASP A 89 7.77 4.38 -9.65
C ASP A 89 7.58 2.94 -10.13
N ARG A 90 7.08 2.11 -9.22
CA ARG A 90 6.53 0.81 -9.54
C ARG A 90 5.01 0.91 -9.56
N VAL A 91 4.40 0.67 -10.71
CA VAL A 91 2.94 0.74 -10.87
C VAL A 91 2.36 -0.66 -10.90
N MET A 92 1.36 -0.89 -10.07
CA MET A 92 0.52 -2.08 -10.08
C MET A 92 -0.87 -1.66 -10.58
N SER A 93 -1.38 -2.35 -11.59
CA SER A 93 -2.63 -1.97 -12.23
C SER A 93 -3.82 -2.08 -11.28
N LEU A 94 -4.66 -1.06 -11.30
CA LEU A 94 -5.97 -1.04 -10.67
C LEU A 94 -7.04 -1.06 -11.77
N GLU A 95 -7.89 -2.07 -11.73
CA GLU A 95 -9.00 -2.18 -12.67
C GLU A 95 -9.92 -0.95 -12.60
N PRO A 96 -10.35 -0.43 -13.77
CA PRO A 96 -11.24 0.72 -13.81
C PRO A 96 -12.59 0.41 -13.17
N GLY A 97 -13.16 1.41 -12.49
CA GLY A 97 -14.45 1.27 -11.84
C GLY A 97 -14.77 2.47 -10.94
N PRO A 98 -15.97 2.50 -10.35
CA PRO A 98 -16.32 3.56 -9.43
C PRO A 98 -15.47 3.49 -8.15
N GLU A 99 -15.15 4.65 -7.60
CA GLU A 99 -14.26 4.75 -6.43
C GLU A 99 -14.68 3.86 -5.24
N TRP A 100 -15.98 3.79 -4.96
CA TRP A 100 -16.49 2.98 -3.83
C TRP A 100 -16.25 1.47 -3.98
N LEU A 101 -16.07 0.98 -5.21
CA LEU A 101 -15.78 -0.42 -5.51
C LEU A 101 -14.27 -0.70 -5.59
N SER A 102 -13.46 0.34 -5.77
CA SER A 102 -12.01 0.20 -5.97
C SER A 102 -11.28 -0.61 -4.87
N PRO A 103 -11.72 -0.64 -3.59
CA PRO A 103 -11.08 -1.48 -2.58
C PRO A 103 -11.05 -2.97 -2.92
N VAL A 104 -12.12 -3.48 -3.57
CA VAL A 104 -12.21 -4.89 -3.96
C VAL A 104 -11.17 -5.24 -5.02
N CYS A 105 -10.88 -4.30 -5.93
CA CYS A 105 -9.86 -4.49 -6.95
C CYS A 105 -8.45 -4.19 -6.41
N ALA A 106 -8.29 -3.16 -5.59
CA ALA A 106 -7.00 -2.72 -5.07
C ALA A 106 -6.40 -3.68 -4.03
N VAL A 107 -7.23 -4.46 -3.32
CA VAL A 107 -6.73 -5.42 -2.34
C VAL A 107 -5.92 -6.54 -2.99
N VAL A 108 -6.27 -6.95 -4.21
CA VAL A 108 -5.58 -8.05 -4.90
C VAL A 108 -4.11 -7.73 -5.18
N PRO A 109 -3.75 -6.64 -5.90
CA PRO A 109 -2.33 -6.30 -6.08
C PRO A 109 -1.62 -6.03 -4.75
N ALA A 110 -2.29 -5.49 -3.73
CA ALA A 110 -1.69 -5.31 -2.40
C ALA A 110 -1.32 -6.64 -1.73
N GLN A 111 -2.18 -7.66 -1.84
CA GLN A 111 -1.91 -9.01 -1.34
C GLN A 111 -0.80 -9.70 -2.14
N LEU A 112 -0.81 -9.57 -3.46
CA LEU A 112 0.26 -10.11 -4.32
C LEU A 112 1.62 -9.47 -3.99
N LEU A 113 1.65 -8.18 -3.67
CA LEU A 113 2.86 -7.52 -3.20
C LEU A 113 3.38 -8.15 -1.90
N ALA A 114 2.47 -8.47 -0.96
CA ALA A 114 2.85 -9.09 0.30
C ALA A 114 3.40 -10.52 0.10
N VAL A 115 2.78 -11.32 -0.78
CA VAL A 115 3.29 -12.64 -1.17
C VAL A 115 4.67 -12.54 -1.80
N GLY A 116 4.84 -11.68 -2.80
CA GLY A 116 6.14 -11.48 -3.45
C GLY A 116 7.23 -10.96 -2.51
N ALA A 117 6.86 -10.16 -1.51
CA ALA A 117 7.79 -9.72 -0.46
C ALA A 117 8.21 -10.88 0.45
N ALA A 118 7.29 -11.78 0.82
CA ALA A 118 7.57 -12.97 1.60
C ALA A 118 8.54 -13.91 0.85
N GLU A 119 8.24 -14.21 -0.41
CA GLU A 119 9.06 -15.06 -1.27
C GLU A 119 10.50 -14.53 -1.41
N ARG A 120 10.66 -13.22 -1.65
CA ARG A 120 11.99 -12.58 -1.73
C ARG A 120 12.78 -12.64 -0.43
N ARG A 121 12.12 -12.84 0.69
CA ARG A 121 12.71 -13.06 2.02
C ARG A 121 12.92 -14.53 2.34
N GLY A 122 12.57 -15.45 1.44
CA GLY A 122 12.64 -16.89 1.66
C GLY A 122 11.62 -17.41 2.65
N LEU A 123 10.50 -16.69 2.83
CA LEU A 123 9.40 -17.06 3.71
C LEU A 123 8.29 -17.77 2.92
N ASP A 124 7.64 -18.73 3.57
CA ASP A 124 6.50 -19.46 3.01
C ASP A 124 5.20 -18.70 3.32
N ALA A 125 4.61 -18.06 2.30
CA ALA A 125 3.38 -17.29 2.45
C ALA A 125 2.15 -18.18 2.82
N ASP A 126 2.18 -19.48 2.51
CA ASP A 126 1.13 -20.43 2.88
C ASP A 126 1.26 -20.90 4.34
N ARG A 127 2.42 -20.69 4.95
CA ARG A 127 2.72 -21.08 6.33
C ARG A 127 3.47 -19.98 7.09
N PRO A 128 2.83 -18.80 7.25
CA PRO A 128 3.48 -17.68 7.90
C PRO A 128 3.83 -18.00 9.35
N ALA A 129 5.04 -17.63 9.76
CA ALA A 129 5.57 -17.94 11.08
C ALA A 129 4.72 -17.29 12.19
N GLY A 130 4.37 -18.08 13.21
CA GLY A 130 3.61 -17.60 14.37
C GLY A 130 2.09 -17.48 14.14
N LEU A 131 1.59 -17.76 12.95
CA LEU A 131 0.16 -17.77 12.69
C LEU A 131 -0.39 -19.19 12.66
N GLN A 132 -1.55 -19.39 13.29
CA GLN A 132 -2.30 -20.63 13.25
C GLN A 132 -3.61 -20.41 12.47
N LYS A 133 -3.99 -21.39 11.63
CA LYS A 133 -5.19 -21.33 10.80
C LYS A 133 -6.50 -21.16 11.61
N VAL A 134 -6.47 -21.53 12.89
CA VAL A 134 -7.61 -21.40 13.80
C VAL A 134 -7.15 -20.75 15.10
N THR A 135 -7.68 -19.57 15.39
CA THR A 135 -7.50 -18.91 16.68
C THR A 135 -8.46 -19.55 17.68
N ARG A 136 -7.94 -20.21 18.70
CA ARG A 136 -8.75 -20.66 19.84
C ARG A 136 -8.89 -19.47 20.79
N THR A 137 -10.06 -18.84 20.77
CA THR A 137 -10.43 -17.89 21.83
C THR A 137 -10.84 -18.69 23.06
N ALA A 138 -10.15 -18.45 24.17
CA ALA A 138 -10.51 -18.99 25.48
C ALA A 138 -11.74 -18.25 26.04
#